data_fd4c73a792b27f2afb9f1261586d0ec6
#
_entry.id   fd4c73a792b27f2afb9f1261586d0ec6
#
_cell.length_a   1.000
_cell.length_b   1.000
_cell.length_c   1.000
_cell.angle_alpha   90.00
_cell.angle_beta   90.00
_cell.angle_gamma   90.00
#
_symmetry.space_group_name_H-M   'P 1'
#
loop_
_entity.id
_entity.type
_entity.pdbx_description
1 polymer ?
#
loop_
_entity_poly.entity_id
_entity_poly.type
_entity_poly.pdbx_seq_one_letter_code
_entity_poly.pdbx_strand_id
1 'polypeptide(L)'
;MKKIKLNCAATVEETFADFLTSRKAKGLADKTLQSYKQQFRAVARHLDVKTDIAMLQKTDLDAMIVSMREAGLSSNSINSYTRTLKSFFSWCNEQGITRLNIPLYKAEETVKETYSDAELSVLLKKPDIRKATFAEYRDWVIINFLLNCGCRAATVRAIQIRDVDLDGGVVFYRHTKNRKTQVIPLCSPMIAILREYQRYRSGESTDYLFCTETGSQLTENGLRQSIARYNARRGVQKTSIHLFRHTFARKYLIDCGGDAFTLQKLLGHSTLAMTKHYCAIYDADLTKNYDNFSPLAQMKAGSEKIKMSDKRR
;
A
#
# COMPACT_ATOMS: atom_id res chain seq x y z
N MET A 1 27.42 21.57 40.08
CA MET A 1 27.43 20.15 40.51
C MET A 1 27.37 19.26 39.27
N LYS A 2 28.45 18.57 38.92
CA LYS A 2 28.47 17.53 37.89
C LYS A 2 27.69 16.34 38.40
N LYS A 3 26.55 16.00 37.78
CA LYS A 3 25.87 14.74 38.03
C LYS A 3 26.80 13.61 37.61
N ILE A 4 27.20 12.78 38.55
CA ILE A 4 27.91 11.53 38.29
C ILE A 4 26.91 10.65 37.56
N LYS A 5 27.15 10.39 36.26
CA LYS A 5 26.44 9.33 35.53
C LYS A 5 26.95 8.01 36.10
N LEU A 6 26.13 7.32 36.87
CA LEU A 6 26.35 5.91 37.17
C LEU A 6 26.28 5.17 35.80
N ASN A 7 27.43 4.67 35.39
CA ASN A 7 27.59 3.86 34.20
C ASN A 7 27.09 2.43 34.55
N CYS A 8 25.77 2.24 34.68
CA CYS A 8 25.21 0.90 34.61
C CYS A 8 25.27 0.51 33.12
N ALA A 9 26.08 -0.50 32.82
CA ALA A 9 26.17 -1.12 31.50
C ALA A 9 24.76 -1.60 31.13
N ALA A 10 24.08 -0.87 30.25
CA ALA A 10 22.75 -1.24 29.78
C ALA A 10 22.89 -2.13 28.55
N THR A 11 22.18 -3.23 28.53
CA THR A 11 22.15 -4.14 27.38
C THR A 11 21.42 -3.50 26.17
N VAL A 12 21.65 -4.03 24.99
CA VAL A 12 20.93 -3.62 23.77
C VAL A 12 19.41 -3.77 23.97
N GLU A 13 18.98 -4.84 24.65
CA GLU A 13 17.55 -5.10 24.92
C GLU A 13 16.94 -4.07 25.87
N GLU A 14 17.61 -3.74 26.97
CA GLU A 14 17.17 -2.71 27.93
C GLU A 14 17.12 -1.33 27.27
N THR A 15 18.17 -0.97 26.54
CA THR A 15 18.22 0.31 25.78
C THR A 15 17.12 0.39 24.73
N PHE A 16 16.76 -0.74 24.10
CA PHE A 16 15.65 -0.77 23.16
C PHE A 16 14.28 -0.59 23.85
N ALA A 17 14.11 -1.09 25.08
CA ALA A 17 12.91 -0.85 25.87
C ALA A 17 12.75 0.65 26.21
N ASP A 18 13.85 1.34 26.55
CA ASP A 18 13.88 2.79 26.78
C ASP A 18 13.55 3.57 25.51
N PHE A 19 14.10 3.15 24.37
CA PHE A 19 13.73 3.71 23.06
C PHE A 19 12.22 3.61 22.81
N LEU A 20 11.61 2.46 23.04
CA LEU A 20 10.15 2.29 22.87
C LEU A 20 9.35 3.20 23.78
N THR A 21 9.79 3.35 25.04
CA THR A 21 9.17 4.26 26.01
C THR A 21 9.26 5.71 25.54
N SER A 22 10.43 6.13 25.04
CA SER A 22 10.65 7.45 24.46
C SER A 22 9.74 7.68 23.24
N ARG A 23 9.59 6.69 22.36
CA ARG A 23 8.73 6.80 21.17
C ARG A 23 7.23 6.85 21.54
N LYS A 24 6.82 6.11 22.57
CA LYS A 24 5.47 6.18 23.13
C LYS A 24 5.17 7.56 23.71
N ALA A 25 6.09 8.14 24.48
CA ALA A 25 5.99 9.49 25.02
C ALA A 25 5.87 10.57 23.92
N LYS A 26 6.52 10.36 22.75
CA LYS A 26 6.39 11.22 21.56
C LYS A 26 5.10 10.97 20.75
N GLY A 27 4.17 10.14 21.24
CA GLY A 27 2.87 9.91 20.59
C GLY A 27 2.91 8.97 19.38
N LEU A 28 3.91 8.08 19.25
CA LEU A 28 3.88 7.06 18.19
C LEU A 28 2.68 6.14 18.38
N ALA A 29 2.02 5.82 17.26
CA ALA A 29 0.87 4.91 17.26
C ALA A 29 1.24 3.51 17.78
N ASP A 30 0.38 2.90 18.59
CA ASP A 30 0.60 1.58 19.21
C ASP A 30 0.94 0.50 18.18
N LYS A 31 0.31 0.53 16.99
CA LYS A 31 0.62 -0.40 15.88
C LYS A 31 2.08 -0.27 15.42
N THR A 32 2.65 0.93 15.43
CA THR A 32 4.07 1.15 15.08
C THR A 32 4.99 0.63 16.18
N LEU A 33 4.66 0.84 17.45
CA LEU A 33 5.40 0.31 18.58
C LEU A 33 5.39 -1.23 18.60
N GLN A 34 4.23 -1.84 18.30
CA GLN A 34 4.13 -3.29 18.14
C GLN A 34 5.00 -3.81 17.00
N SER A 35 5.00 -3.11 15.85
CA SER A 35 5.87 -3.45 14.71
C SER A 35 7.35 -3.40 15.11
N TYR A 36 7.79 -2.35 15.82
CA TYR A 36 9.15 -2.25 16.32
C TYR A 36 9.51 -3.43 17.23
N LYS A 37 8.63 -3.80 18.17
CA LYS A 37 8.83 -4.96 19.06
C LYS A 37 8.96 -6.27 18.28
N GLN A 38 8.10 -6.50 17.28
CA GLN A 38 8.15 -7.71 16.45
C GLN A 38 9.44 -7.79 15.62
N GLN A 39 9.85 -6.67 15.04
CA GLN A 39 11.06 -6.60 14.23
C GLN A 39 12.32 -6.77 15.10
N PHE A 40 12.34 -6.18 16.30
CA PHE A 40 13.44 -6.37 17.23
C PHE A 40 13.57 -7.82 17.73
N ARG A 41 12.44 -8.51 17.97
CA ARG A 41 12.46 -9.95 18.27
C ARG A 41 13.05 -10.79 17.13
N ALA A 42 12.83 -10.40 15.88
CA ALA A 42 13.45 -11.07 14.75
C ALA A 42 14.97 -10.77 14.70
N VAL A 43 15.38 -9.53 14.98
CA VAL A 43 16.80 -9.13 15.11
C VAL A 43 17.49 -9.93 16.20
N ALA A 44 16.87 -10.11 17.37
CA ALA A 44 17.43 -10.83 18.52
C ALA A 44 17.75 -12.31 18.24
N ARG A 45 17.33 -12.87 17.12
CA ARG A 45 17.74 -14.22 16.68
C ARG A 45 19.09 -14.23 15.96
N HIS A 46 19.59 -13.06 15.57
CA HIS A 46 20.78 -12.88 14.76
C HIS A 46 21.81 -11.93 15.40
N LEU A 47 21.45 -11.28 16.50
CA LEU A 47 22.29 -10.37 17.27
C LEU A 47 22.17 -10.71 18.75
N ASP A 48 23.28 -10.79 19.47
CA ASP A 48 23.24 -10.93 20.93
C ASP A 48 22.80 -9.60 21.57
N VAL A 49 21.52 -9.54 21.93
CA VAL A 49 20.89 -8.36 22.52
C VAL A 49 21.21 -8.19 24.03
N LYS A 50 21.88 -9.15 24.63
CA LYS A 50 22.35 -9.07 26.01
C LYS A 50 23.73 -8.41 26.15
N THR A 51 24.42 -8.20 25.04
CA THR A 51 25.67 -7.44 25.01
C THR A 51 25.42 -6.00 25.48
N ASP A 52 26.39 -5.42 26.19
CA ASP A 52 26.39 -4.00 26.54
C ASP A 52 26.32 -3.15 25.25
N ILE A 53 25.37 -2.23 25.20
CA ILE A 53 25.15 -1.35 24.01
C ILE A 53 26.41 -0.52 23.69
N ALA A 54 27.20 -0.17 24.69
CA ALA A 54 28.45 0.60 24.51
C ALA A 54 29.57 -0.23 23.86
N MET A 55 29.52 -1.55 23.99
CA MET A 55 30.51 -2.49 23.43
C MET A 55 30.12 -2.95 22.01
N LEU A 56 28.88 -2.70 21.56
CA LEU A 56 28.41 -3.10 20.25
C LEU A 56 29.18 -2.37 19.14
N GLN A 57 29.68 -3.12 18.17
CA GLN A 57 30.49 -2.62 17.09
C GLN A 57 29.74 -2.76 15.73
N LYS A 58 30.25 -2.06 14.73
CA LYS A 58 29.71 -2.19 13.36
C LYS A 58 29.86 -3.61 12.81
N THR A 59 30.94 -4.30 13.18
CA THR A 59 31.19 -5.70 12.80
C THR A 59 30.09 -6.65 13.28
N ASP A 60 29.50 -6.40 14.46
CA ASP A 60 28.40 -7.21 14.99
C ASP A 60 27.12 -7.01 14.16
N LEU A 61 26.89 -5.77 13.71
CA LEU A 61 25.76 -5.46 12.82
C LEU A 61 25.95 -6.07 11.43
N ASP A 62 27.17 -6.08 10.90
CA ASP A 62 27.49 -6.70 9.62
C ASP A 62 27.34 -8.25 9.73
N ALA A 63 27.83 -8.87 10.81
CA ALA A 63 27.64 -10.29 11.09
C ALA A 63 26.15 -10.67 11.23
N MET A 64 25.36 -9.85 11.89
CA MET A 64 23.91 -10.01 11.99
C MET A 64 23.26 -10.05 10.59
N ILE A 65 23.65 -9.15 9.67
CA ILE A 65 23.11 -9.13 8.31
C ILE A 65 23.52 -10.38 7.53
N VAL A 66 24.77 -10.83 7.67
CA VAL A 66 25.23 -12.09 7.06
C VAL A 66 24.39 -13.26 7.55
N SER A 67 24.23 -13.39 8.87
CA SER A 67 23.39 -14.43 9.49
C SER A 67 21.94 -14.40 9.01
N MET A 68 21.34 -13.21 8.82
CA MET A 68 20.00 -13.09 8.26
C MET A 68 19.92 -13.58 6.79
N ARG A 69 20.96 -13.33 5.99
CA ARG A 69 21.03 -13.80 4.59
C ARG A 69 21.20 -15.32 4.53
N GLU A 70 22.07 -15.87 5.36
CA GLU A 70 22.29 -17.32 5.47
C GLU A 70 21.03 -18.05 5.93
N ALA A 71 20.22 -17.42 6.78
CA ALA A 71 18.89 -17.91 7.18
C ALA A 71 17.83 -17.77 6.07
N GLY A 72 18.18 -17.29 4.86
CA GLY A 72 17.28 -17.19 3.72
C GLY A 72 16.29 -16.02 3.76
N LEU A 73 16.53 -15.00 4.59
CA LEU A 73 15.65 -13.84 4.63
C LEU A 73 15.78 -13.00 3.36
N SER A 74 14.64 -12.56 2.82
CA SER A 74 14.63 -11.66 1.66
C SER A 74 15.25 -10.29 1.99
N SER A 75 15.87 -9.63 1.00
CA SER A 75 16.42 -8.28 1.14
C SER A 75 15.39 -7.26 1.65
N ASN A 76 14.12 -7.42 1.30
CA ASN A 76 13.02 -6.59 1.81
C ASN A 76 12.77 -6.80 3.30
N SER A 77 12.82 -8.05 3.78
CA SER A 77 12.68 -8.38 5.21
C SER A 77 13.85 -7.79 6.01
N ILE A 78 15.08 -8.01 5.55
CA ILE A 78 16.29 -7.44 6.16
C ILE A 78 16.19 -5.92 6.22
N ASN A 79 15.80 -5.24 5.13
CA ASN A 79 15.61 -3.79 5.12
C ASN A 79 14.49 -3.32 6.05
N SER A 80 13.47 -4.13 6.30
CA SER A 80 12.45 -3.81 7.29
C SER A 80 13.03 -3.78 8.69
N TYR A 81 13.83 -4.78 9.05
CA TYR A 81 14.49 -4.88 10.36
C TYR A 81 15.56 -3.80 10.56
N THR A 82 16.38 -3.56 9.55
CA THR A 82 17.42 -2.52 9.60
C THR A 82 16.84 -1.11 9.68
N ARG A 83 15.64 -0.82 9.10
CA ARG A 83 14.95 0.47 9.32
C ARG A 83 14.58 0.69 10.79
N THR A 84 14.14 -0.34 11.48
CA THR A 84 13.87 -0.25 12.93
C THR A 84 15.14 0.00 13.71
N LEU A 85 16.21 -0.75 13.43
CA LEU A 85 17.51 -0.53 14.03
C LEU A 85 18.09 0.85 13.72
N LYS A 86 17.94 1.33 12.49
CA LYS A 86 18.34 2.69 12.12
C LYS A 86 17.64 3.75 12.96
N SER A 87 16.33 3.59 13.20
CA SER A 87 15.58 4.49 14.08
C SER A 87 16.04 4.39 15.54
N PHE A 88 16.38 3.19 15.99
CA PHE A 88 16.89 2.93 17.32
C PHE A 88 18.30 3.55 17.51
N PHE A 89 19.24 3.26 16.63
CA PHE A 89 20.61 3.82 16.73
C PHE A 89 20.64 5.33 16.53
N SER A 90 19.76 5.88 15.68
CA SER A 90 19.63 7.35 15.59
C SER A 90 19.25 7.96 16.94
N TRP A 91 18.31 7.33 17.66
CA TRP A 91 17.92 7.76 18.99
C TRP A 91 19.07 7.57 20.01
N CYS A 92 19.77 6.43 19.98
CA CYS A 92 20.93 6.19 20.83
C CYS A 92 22.02 7.24 20.62
N ASN A 93 22.27 7.62 19.36
CA ASN A 93 23.26 8.65 19.01
C ASN A 93 22.83 10.04 19.52
N GLU A 94 21.53 10.39 19.41
CA GLU A 94 20.95 11.61 19.97
C GLU A 94 21.12 11.67 21.51
N GLN A 95 21.08 10.52 22.19
CA GLN A 95 21.28 10.40 23.62
C GLN A 95 22.77 10.30 24.03
N GLY A 96 23.69 10.22 23.07
CA GLY A 96 25.12 10.05 23.32
C GLY A 96 25.51 8.66 23.84
N ILE A 97 24.66 7.64 23.62
CA ILE A 97 24.86 6.26 24.06
C ILE A 97 25.82 5.54 23.11
N THR A 98 25.66 5.70 21.80
CA THR A 98 26.51 5.10 20.76
C THR A 98 26.84 6.11 19.66
N ARG A 99 27.69 5.69 18.70
CA ARG A 99 27.92 6.37 17.41
C ARG A 99 27.67 5.44 16.23
N LEU A 100 26.91 4.36 16.46
CA LEU A 100 26.63 3.37 15.44
C LEU A 100 25.63 3.88 14.41
N ASN A 101 25.84 3.48 13.17
CA ASN A 101 24.91 3.68 12.08
C ASN A 101 24.79 2.39 11.28
N ILE A 102 23.55 2.07 10.86
CA ILE A 102 23.28 0.91 10.03
C ILE A 102 22.76 1.38 8.65
N PRO A 103 23.45 1.04 7.56
CA PRO A 103 23.00 1.39 6.22
C PRO A 103 21.77 0.57 5.84
N LEU A 104 20.95 1.11 4.91
CA LEU A 104 19.95 0.31 4.22
C LEU A 104 20.61 -0.37 3.02
N TYR A 105 20.30 -1.63 2.83
CA TYR A 105 20.83 -2.41 1.72
C TYR A 105 20.01 -2.16 0.46
N LYS A 106 20.68 -2.18 -0.69
CA LYS A 106 19.99 -2.09 -1.98
C LYS A 106 19.13 -3.35 -2.15
N ALA A 107 17.81 -3.18 -2.10
CA ALA A 107 16.88 -4.24 -2.46
C ALA A 107 16.72 -4.27 -3.98
N GLU A 108 16.62 -5.45 -4.55
CA GLU A 108 16.23 -5.58 -5.95
C GLU A 108 14.83 -4.99 -6.13
N GLU A 109 14.67 -4.10 -7.10
CA GLU A 109 13.37 -3.59 -7.50
C GLU A 109 12.65 -4.70 -8.27
N THR A 110 11.85 -5.49 -7.58
CA THR A 110 10.97 -6.45 -8.23
C THR A 110 9.74 -5.74 -8.76
N VAL A 111 9.42 -6.00 -10.03
CA VAL A 111 8.16 -5.55 -10.63
C VAL A 111 7.01 -6.14 -9.82
N LYS A 112 6.15 -5.26 -9.34
CA LYS A 112 5.02 -5.71 -8.52
C LYS A 112 4.01 -6.43 -9.40
N GLU A 113 3.68 -7.63 -9.00
CA GLU A 113 2.63 -8.42 -9.62
C GLU A 113 1.30 -7.66 -9.64
N THR A 114 0.50 -7.91 -10.68
CA THR A 114 -0.85 -7.36 -10.86
C THR A 114 -1.80 -8.48 -11.27
N TYR A 115 -3.10 -8.23 -11.17
CA TYR A 115 -4.09 -9.12 -11.78
C TYR A 115 -4.06 -8.96 -13.30
N SER A 116 -4.13 -10.08 -14.04
CA SER A 116 -4.33 -10.10 -15.49
C SER A 116 -5.79 -9.76 -15.86
N ASP A 117 -6.05 -9.42 -17.12
CA ASP A 117 -7.42 -9.14 -17.59
C ASP A 117 -8.31 -10.38 -17.50
N ALA A 118 -7.76 -11.57 -17.73
CA ALA A 118 -8.47 -12.84 -17.56
C ALA A 118 -8.89 -13.06 -16.11
N GLU A 119 -7.98 -12.85 -15.14
CA GLU A 119 -8.30 -12.96 -13.72
C GLU A 119 -9.34 -11.90 -13.31
N LEU A 120 -9.21 -10.66 -13.77
CA LEU A 120 -10.18 -9.60 -13.49
C LEU A 120 -11.55 -9.91 -14.07
N SER A 121 -11.63 -10.43 -15.29
CA SER A 121 -12.92 -10.76 -15.93
C SER A 121 -13.72 -11.78 -15.09
N VAL A 122 -13.03 -12.74 -14.48
CA VAL A 122 -13.66 -13.73 -13.60
C VAL A 122 -14.04 -13.13 -12.23
N LEU A 123 -13.15 -12.30 -11.65
CA LEU A 123 -13.37 -11.67 -10.34
C LEU A 123 -14.49 -10.63 -10.37
N LEU A 124 -14.63 -9.89 -11.47
CA LEU A 124 -15.64 -8.85 -11.65
C LEU A 124 -17.00 -9.39 -12.08
N LYS A 125 -17.09 -10.69 -12.43
CA LYS A 125 -18.37 -11.31 -12.77
C LYS A 125 -19.29 -11.26 -11.56
N LYS A 126 -20.47 -10.63 -11.76
CA LYS A 126 -21.50 -10.48 -10.72
C LYS A 126 -21.96 -11.85 -10.23
N PRO A 127 -22.01 -12.10 -8.90
CA PRO A 127 -22.61 -13.29 -8.35
C PRO A 127 -24.10 -13.38 -8.65
N ASP A 128 -24.64 -14.59 -8.78
CA ASP A 128 -26.09 -14.80 -8.81
C ASP A 128 -26.67 -14.44 -7.44
N ILE A 129 -27.40 -13.34 -7.35
CA ILE A 129 -27.96 -12.80 -6.11
C ILE A 129 -28.89 -13.81 -5.41
N ARG A 130 -29.55 -14.70 -6.18
CA ARG A 130 -30.46 -15.70 -5.62
C ARG A 130 -29.73 -16.81 -4.85
N LYS A 131 -28.43 -16.99 -5.12
CA LYS A 131 -27.60 -18.05 -4.56
C LYS A 131 -26.46 -17.54 -3.69
N ALA A 132 -26.07 -16.27 -3.88
CA ALA A 132 -24.94 -15.67 -3.18
C ALA A 132 -25.30 -15.33 -1.73
N THR A 133 -24.35 -15.54 -0.82
CA THR A 133 -24.44 -14.99 0.53
C THR A 133 -24.19 -13.47 0.52
N PHE A 134 -24.65 -12.78 1.59
CA PHE A 134 -24.30 -11.36 1.76
C PHE A 134 -22.79 -11.13 1.71
N ALA A 135 -22.00 -12.00 2.36
CA ALA A 135 -20.55 -11.90 2.35
C ALA A 135 -19.96 -11.99 0.94
N GLU A 136 -20.43 -12.93 0.13
CA GLU A 136 -19.97 -13.06 -1.26
C GLU A 136 -20.34 -11.85 -2.13
N TYR A 137 -21.56 -11.37 -2.00
CA TYR A 137 -22.00 -10.18 -2.73
C TYR A 137 -21.24 -8.92 -2.29
N ARG A 138 -21.07 -8.72 -0.98
CA ARG A 138 -20.23 -7.64 -0.43
C ARG A 138 -18.78 -7.72 -0.95
N ASP A 139 -18.18 -8.91 -0.98
CA ASP A 139 -16.79 -9.08 -1.41
C ASP A 139 -16.64 -8.76 -2.91
N TRP A 140 -17.63 -9.10 -3.72
CA TRP A 140 -17.71 -8.66 -5.12
C TRP A 140 -17.76 -7.13 -5.24
N VAL A 141 -18.59 -6.46 -4.44
CA VAL A 141 -18.68 -4.99 -4.42
C VAL A 141 -17.36 -4.39 -3.97
N ILE A 142 -16.71 -4.95 -2.93
CA ILE A 142 -15.39 -4.51 -2.46
C ILE A 142 -14.33 -4.62 -3.57
N ILE A 143 -14.31 -5.70 -4.33
CA ILE A 143 -13.34 -5.89 -5.43
C ILE A 143 -13.55 -4.83 -6.52
N ASN A 144 -14.79 -4.60 -6.93
CA ASN A 144 -15.12 -3.52 -7.89
C ASN A 144 -14.69 -2.15 -7.34
N PHE A 145 -14.97 -1.88 -6.06
CA PHE A 145 -14.58 -0.65 -5.41
C PHE A 145 -13.06 -0.46 -5.32
N LEU A 146 -12.33 -1.53 -4.99
CA LEU A 146 -10.86 -1.51 -4.97
C LEU A 146 -10.27 -1.21 -6.35
N LEU A 147 -10.88 -1.75 -7.41
CA LEU A 147 -10.44 -1.52 -8.77
C LEU A 147 -10.84 -0.13 -9.29
N ASN A 148 -11.94 0.46 -8.79
CA ASN A 148 -12.33 1.84 -9.12
C ASN A 148 -11.43 2.88 -8.44
N CYS A 149 -11.02 2.66 -7.19
CA CYS A 149 -10.40 3.69 -6.36
C CYS A 149 -8.92 3.42 -6.04
N GLY A 150 -8.45 2.21 -6.18
CA GLY A 150 -7.10 1.81 -5.76
C GLY A 150 -6.82 2.03 -4.26
N CYS A 151 -7.84 2.13 -3.39
CA CYS A 151 -7.69 2.49 -2.00
C CYS A 151 -7.00 1.41 -1.15
N ARG A 152 -6.58 1.76 0.06
CA ARG A 152 -5.98 0.81 1.00
C ARG A 152 -7.06 -0.01 1.72
N ALA A 153 -6.73 -1.24 2.13
CA ALA A 153 -7.64 -2.11 2.90
C ALA A 153 -8.20 -1.43 4.17
N ALA A 154 -7.40 -0.64 4.86
CA ALA A 154 -7.83 0.11 6.02
C ALA A 154 -8.91 1.16 5.66
N THR A 155 -8.81 1.79 4.48
CA THR A 155 -9.80 2.74 3.98
C THR A 155 -11.12 2.03 3.69
N VAL A 156 -11.11 0.90 2.97
CA VAL A 156 -12.32 0.08 2.70
C VAL A 156 -13.07 -0.24 3.99
N ARG A 157 -12.33 -0.63 5.03
CA ARG A 157 -12.91 -1.00 6.34
C ARG A 157 -13.50 0.19 7.11
N ALA A 158 -13.03 1.39 6.84
CA ALA A 158 -13.41 2.59 7.58
C ALA A 158 -14.53 3.40 6.92
N ILE A 159 -14.85 3.14 5.64
CA ILE A 159 -15.91 3.86 4.92
C ILE A 159 -17.27 3.58 5.57
N GLN A 160 -18.00 4.67 5.83
CA GLN A 160 -19.37 4.65 6.33
C GLN A 160 -20.36 4.94 5.19
N ILE A 161 -21.65 4.62 5.40
CA ILE A 161 -22.71 4.87 4.41
C ILE A 161 -22.73 6.35 4.01
N ARG A 162 -22.62 7.26 5.00
CA ARG A 162 -22.59 8.72 4.80
C ARG A 162 -21.38 9.25 4.02
N ASP A 163 -20.37 8.43 3.83
CA ASP A 163 -19.15 8.84 3.10
C ASP A 163 -19.30 8.70 1.59
N VAL A 164 -20.40 8.11 1.11
CA VAL A 164 -20.69 7.88 -0.31
C VAL A 164 -21.79 8.82 -0.76
N ASP A 165 -21.46 9.70 -1.68
CA ASP A 165 -22.40 10.55 -2.41
C ASP A 165 -22.58 9.97 -3.82
N LEU A 166 -23.68 9.22 -4.00
CA LEU A 166 -24.00 8.58 -5.29
C LEU A 166 -24.51 9.55 -6.33
N ASP A 167 -25.08 10.67 -5.93
CA ASP A 167 -25.60 11.68 -6.86
C ASP A 167 -24.47 12.61 -7.31
N GLY A 168 -23.57 13.00 -6.40
CA GLY A 168 -22.32 13.70 -6.71
C GLY A 168 -21.25 12.79 -7.34
N GLY A 169 -21.42 11.47 -7.33
CA GLY A 169 -20.49 10.52 -7.92
C GLY A 169 -19.13 10.46 -7.23
N VAL A 170 -19.09 10.62 -5.90
CA VAL A 170 -17.85 10.67 -5.13
C VAL A 170 -17.92 9.88 -3.83
N VAL A 171 -16.75 9.50 -3.32
CA VAL A 171 -16.58 8.94 -1.97
C VAL A 171 -15.57 9.76 -1.17
N PHE A 172 -15.87 10.00 0.10
CA PHE A 172 -15.04 10.76 1.02
C PHE A 172 -14.24 9.83 1.93
N TYR A 173 -12.92 9.89 1.89
CA TYR A 173 -12.06 9.17 2.83
C TYR A 173 -11.73 10.10 4.00
N ARG A 174 -12.49 10.00 5.10
CA ARG A 174 -12.30 10.85 6.30
C ARG A 174 -11.11 10.41 7.16
N HIS A 175 -10.83 9.11 7.19
CA HIS A 175 -9.77 8.52 8.00
C HIS A 175 -8.57 8.09 7.16
N THR A 176 -7.82 9.07 6.66
CA THR A 176 -6.57 8.79 5.94
C THR A 176 -5.36 8.80 6.89
N LYS A 177 -4.28 8.11 6.53
CA LYS A 177 -3.03 8.09 7.31
C LYS A 177 -2.49 9.49 7.60
N ASN A 178 -2.78 10.46 6.73
CA ASN A 178 -2.31 11.85 6.83
C ASN A 178 -3.33 12.80 7.47
N ARG A 179 -4.42 12.29 8.06
CA ARG A 179 -5.52 13.07 8.69
C ARG A 179 -6.19 14.11 7.77
N LYS A 180 -6.00 14.01 6.44
CA LYS A 180 -6.66 14.86 5.45
C LYS A 180 -7.79 14.08 4.80
N THR A 181 -8.97 14.68 4.71
CA THR A 181 -10.08 14.13 3.92
C THR A 181 -9.68 14.10 2.45
N GLN A 182 -9.95 12.98 1.79
CA GLN A 182 -9.69 12.80 0.37
C GLN A 182 -11.01 12.52 -0.35
N VAL A 183 -11.27 13.19 -1.45
CA VAL A 183 -12.45 12.97 -2.30
C VAL A 183 -12.00 12.15 -3.51
N ILE A 184 -12.69 11.03 -3.76
CA ILE A 184 -12.36 10.12 -4.87
C ILE A 184 -13.58 9.98 -5.76
N PRO A 185 -13.44 10.15 -7.08
CA PRO A 185 -14.54 9.97 -8.03
C PRO A 185 -14.93 8.49 -8.15
N LEU A 186 -16.20 8.27 -8.40
CA LEU A 186 -16.80 6.98 -8.72
C LEU A 186 -17.21 6.98 -10.20
N CYS A 187 -16.79 5.97 -10.96
CA CYS A 187 -17.25 5.80 -12.32
C CYS A 187 -18.73 5.34 -12.35
N SER A 188 -19.43 5.60 -13.45
CA SER A 188 -20.85 5.24 -13.59
C SER A 188 -21.17 3.78 -13.26
N PRO A 189 -20.35 2.78 -13.69
CA PRO A 189 -20.58 1.39 -13.28
C PRO A 189 -20.49 1.18 -11.75
N MET A 190 -19.54 1.88 -11.08
CA MET A 190 -19.38 1.75 -9.62
C MET A 190 -20.56 2.38 -8.88
N ILE A 191 -21.06 3.51 -9.35
CA ILE A 191 -22.28 4.17 -8.81
C ILE A 191 -23.46 3.20 -8.89
N ALA A 192 -23.67 2.55 -10.05
CA ALA A 192 -24.75 1.57 -10.22
C ALA A 192 -24.62 0.38 -9.27
N ILE A 193 -23.40 -0.17 -9.11
CA ILE A 193 -23.09 -1.26 -8.18
C ILE A 193 -23.39 -0.84 -6.73
N LEU A 194 -22.92 0.33 -6.30
CA LEU A 194 -23.15 0.82 -4.94
C LEU A 194 -24.61 1.13 -4.66
N ARG A 195 -25.34 1.70 -5.64
CA ARG A 195 -26.78 1.96 -5.53
C ARG A 195 -27.57 0.66 -5.37
N GLU A 196 -27.21 -0.38 -6.08
CA GLU A 196 -27.79 -1.70 -5.90
C GLU A 196 -27.42 -2.32 -4.55
N TYR A 197 -26.13 -2.26 -4.16
CA TYR A 197 -25.64 -2.78 -2.91
C TYR A 197 -26.35 -2.18 -1.69
N GLN A 198 -26.59 -0.86 -1.70
CA GLN A 198 -27.30 -0.18 -0.62
C GLN A 198 -28.73 -0.64 -0.41
N ARG A 199 -29.38 -1.26 -1.42
CA ARG A 199 -30.71 -1.87 -1.25
C ARG A 199 -30.67 -3.12 -0.35
N TYR A 200 -29.55 -3.82 -0.32
CA TYR A 200 -29.33 -5.01 0.51
C TYR A 200 -28.60 -4.66 1.81
N ARG A 201 -27.80 -3.61 1.79
CA ARG A 201 -27.07 -3.07 2.94
C ARG A 201 -27.88 -1.94 3.58
N SER A 202 -28.96 -2.31 4.28
CA SER A 202 -29.71 -1.36 5.12
C SER A 202 -28.87 -0.97 6.36
N GLY A 203 -29.04 0.25 6.86
CA GLY A 203 -28.35 0.72 8.06
C GLY A 203 -28.39 2.25 8.18
N GLU A 204 -27.89 2.73 9.30
CA GLU A 204 -27.79 4.15 9.59
C GLU A 204 -26.63 4.79 8.83
N SER A 205 -26.67 6.09 8.65
CA SER A 205 -25.64 6.85 7.90
C SER A 205 -24.22 6.67 8.47
N THR A 206 -24.11 6.41 9.76
CA THR A 206 -22.84 6.21 10.50
C THR A 206 -22.33 4.77 10.47
N ASP A 207 -23.12 3.83 9.96
CA ASP A 207 -22.72 2.44 9.86
C ASP A 207 -21.67 2.23 8.78
N TYR A 208 -20.86 1.18 8.94
CA TYR A 208 -19.85 0.84 7.95
C TYR A 208 -20.48 0.37 6.64
N LEU A 209 -20.08 0.95 5.52
CA LEU A 209 -20.56 0.56 4.19
C LEU A 209 -20.29 -0.94 3.94
N PHE A 210 -19.08 -1.39 4.21
CA PHE A 210 -18.65 -2.78 4.09
C PHE A 210 -18.52 -3.40 5.49
N CYS A 211 -19.51 -4.17 5.88
CA CYS A 211 -19.63 -4.73 7.23
C CYS A 211 -19.67 -6.26 7.23
N THR A 212 -19.63 -6.85 8.42
CA THR A 212 -19.97 -8.27 8.63
C THR A 212 -21.48 -8.49 8.43
N GLU A 213 -21.92 -9.73 8.43
CA GLU A 213 -23.35 -10.07 8.39
C GLU A 213 -24.12 -9.52 9.60
N THR A 214 -23.42 -9.24 10.71
CA THR A 214 -23.97 -8.62 11.91
C THR A 214 -23.88 -7.10 11.94
N GLY A 215 -23.48 -6.46 10.83
CA GLY A 215 -23.34 -4.99 10.75
C GLY A 215 -22.03 -4.43 11.33
N SER A 216 -21.18 -5.27 11.95
CA SER A 216 -19.93 -4.84 12.59
C SER A 216 -18.84 -4.53 11.57
N GLN A 217 -17.85 -3.72 11.99
CA GLN A 217 -16.68 -3.42 11.16
C GLN A 217 -15.89 -4.70 10.80
N LEU A 218 -15.48 -4.82 9.54
CA LEU A 218 -14.57 -5.88 9.12
C LEU A 218 -13.21 -5.72 9.82
N THR A 219 -12.68 -6.79 10.42
CA THR A 219 -11.29 -6.79 10.89
C THR A 219 -10.31 -6.84 9.70
N GLU A 220 -9.06 -6.46 9.92
CA GLU A 220 -8.03 -6.51 8.86
C GLU A 220 -7.85 -7.94 8.33
N ASN A 221 -7.79 -8.91 9.25
CA ASN A 221 -7.67 -10.32 8.89
C ASN A 221 -8.96 -10.88 8.27
N GLY A 222 -10.12 -10.47 8.77
CA GLY A 222 -11.43 -10.87 8.23
C GLY A 222 -11.60 -10.43 6.77
N LEU A 223 -11.31 -9.18 6.45
CA LEU A 223 -11.35 -8.69 5.08
C LEU A 223 -10.35 -9.44 4.19
N ARG A 224 -9.10 -9.63 4.65
CA ARG A 224 -8.08 -10.36 3.89
C ARG A 224 -8.51 -11.79 3.58
N GLN A 225 -9.02 -12.52 4.57
CA GLN A 225 -9.47 -13.90 4.40
C GLN A 225 -10.72 -14.00 3.52
N SER A 226 -11.65 -13.03 3.63
CA SER A 226 -12.87 -13.00 2.82
C SER A 226 -12.52 -12.85 1.33
N ILE A 227 -11.70 -11.86 0.98
CA ILE A 227 -11.25 -11.65 -0.40
C ILE A 227 -10.43 -12.84 -0.92
N ALA A 228 -9.57 -13.43 -0.08
CA ALA A 228 -8.80 -14.61 -0.46
C ALA A 228 -9.72 -15.79 -0.82
N ARG A 229 -10.74 -16.06 -0.01
CA ARG A 229 -11.75 -17.11 -0.29
C ARG A 229 -12.57 -16.81 -1.53
N TYR A 230 -12.95 -15.53 -1.72
CA TYR A 230 -13.68 -15.09 -2.91
C TYR A 230 -12.88 -15.38 -4.19
N ASN A 231 -11.59 -15.01 -4.20
CA ASN A 231 -10.69 -15.23 -5.34
C ASN A 231 -10.47 -16.72 -5.60
N ALA A 232 -10.18 -17.52 -4.54
CA ALA A 232 -9.93 -18.95 -4.66
C ALA A 232 -11.14 -19.71 -5.23
N ARG A 233 -12.37 -19.36 -4.80
CA ARG A 233 -13.62 -19.96 -5.36
C ARG A 233 -13.80 -19.68 -6.85
N ARG A 234 -13.14 -18.66 -7.39
CA ARG A 234 -13.15 -18.28 -8.81
C ARG A 234 -11.91 -18.74 -9.57
N GLY A 235 -11.10 -19.62 -8.96
CA GLY A 235 -9.89 -20.16 -9.58
C GLY A 235 -8.72 -19.19 -9.64
N VAL A 236 -8.79 -18.05 -8.93
CA VAL A 236 -7.70 -17.07 -8.89
C VAL A 236 -6.86 -17.27 -7.64
N GLN A 237 -5.58 -17.65 -7.84
CA GLN A 237 -4.65 -17.96 -6.74
C GLN A 237 -4.14 -16.74 -6.00
N LYS A 238 -4.12 -15.59 -6.66
CA LYS A 238 -3.71 -14.31 -6.06
C LYS A 238 -4.75 -13.83 -5.06
N THR A 239 -4.33 -13.59 -3.82
CA THR A 239 -5.26 -13.29 -2.71
C THR A 239 -5.04 -11.96 -2.03
N SER A 240 -4.00 -11.22 -2.44
CA SER A 240 -3.64 -9.96 -1.79
C SER A 240 -4.52 -8.80 -2.22
N ILE A 241 -5.14 -8.12 -1.25
CA ILE A 241 -5.91 -6.89 -1.49
C ILE A 241 -5.03 -5.77 -2.11
N HIS A 242 -3.75 -5.72 -1.73
CA HIS A 242 -2.82 -4.73 -2.29
C HIS A 242 -2.58 -4.91 -3.79
N LEU A 243 -2.77 -6.13 -4.33
CA LEU A 243 -2.67 -6.35 -5.77
C LEU A 243 -3.73 -5.58 -6.56
N PHE A 244 -4.96 -5.44 -6.04
CA PHE A 244 -5.97 -4.59 -6.69
C PHE A 244 -5.50 -3.14 -6.81
N ARG A 245 -4.86 -2.61 -5.77
CA ARG A 245 -4.28 -1.26 -5.82
C ARG A 245 -3.12 -1.16 -6.82
N HIS A 246 -2.26 -2.19 -6.91
CA HIS A 246 -1.20 -2.24 -7.92
C HIS A 246 -1.77 -2.34 -9.33
N THR A 247 -2.81 -3.16 -9.51
CA THR A 247 -3.53 -3.31 -10.77
C THR A 247 -4.23 -2.02 -11.18
N PHE A 248 -4.93 -1.35 -10.26
CA PHE A 248 -5.52 -0.03 -10.51
C PHE A 248 -4.45 0.96 -10.97
N ALA A 249 -3.35 1.09 -10.25
CA ALA A 249 -2.30 2.04 -10.56
C ALA A 249 -1.67 1.79 -11.94
N ARG A 250 -1.36 0.51 -12.25
CA ARG A 250 -0.81 0.13 -13.55
C ARG A 250 -1.80 0.40 -14.67
N LYS A 251 -3.05 -0.07 -14.53
CA LYS A 251 -4.07 0.12 -15.56
C LYS A 251 -4.38 1.60 -15.78
N TYR A 252 -4.43 2.40 -14.71
CA TYR A 252 -4.64 3.84 -14.81
C TYR A 252 -3.54 4.53 -15.63
N LEU A 253 -2.27 4.20 -15.37
CA LEU A 253 -1.13 4.80 -16.07
C LEU A 253 -0.98 4.29 -17.51
N ILE A 254 -1.06 2.96 -17.70
CA ILE A 254 -0.67 2.31 -18.96
C ILE A 254 -1.87 2.11 -19.88
N ASP A 255 -2.98 1.54 -19.36
CA ASP A 255 -4.11 1.18 -20.19
C ASP A 255 -5.04 2.38 -20.44
N CYS A 256 -5.21 3.26 -19.44
CA CYS A 256 -6.07 4.44 -19.53
C CYS A 256 -5.33 5.73 -19.89
N GLY A 257 -3.99 5.72 -19.94
CA GLY A 257 -3.19 6.91 -20.26
C GLY A 257 -3.25 8.01 -19.21
N GLY A 258 -3.52 7.67 -17.95
CA GLY A 258 -3.59 8.62 -16.86
C GLY A 258 -2.22 9.15 -16.44
N ASP A 259 -2.17 10.35 -15.88
CA ASP A 259 -0.93 10.98 -15.41
C ASP A 259 -0.56 10.58 -13.98
N ALA A 260 0.75 10.62 -13.67
CA ALA A 260 1.30 10.20 -12.39
C ALA A 260 0.92 11.13 -11.22
N PHE A 261 0.68 12.42 -11.46
CA PHE A 261 0.31 13.37 -10.41
C PHE A 261 -1.15 13.16 -9.97
N THR A 262 -2.05 12.94 -10.92
CA THR A 262 -3.44 12.57 -10.63
C THR A 262 -3.49 11.21 -9.93
N LEU A 263 -2.71 10.22 -10.38
CA LEU A 263 -2.60 8.94 -9.68
C LEU A 263 -2.08 9.11 -8.25
N GLN A 264 -1.09 9.96 -8.02
CA GLN A 264 -0.59 10.28 -6.68
C GLN A 264 -1.72 10.79 -5.77
N LYS A 265 -2.55 11.71 -6.27
CA LYS A 265 -3.71 12.25 -5.54
C LYS A 265 -4.74 11.15 -5.27
N LEU A 266 -5.14 10.37 -6.29
CA LEU A 266 -6.12 9.28 -6.15
C LEU A 266 -5.67 8.23 -5.13
N LEU A 267 -4.39 7.88 -5.13
CA LEU A 267 -3.84 6.92 -4.19
C LEU A 267 -3.54 7.50 -2.79
N GLY A 268 -3.54 8.82 -2.63
CA GLY A 268 -3.18 9.49 -1.37
C GLY A 268 -1.71 9.22 -0.99
N HIS A 269 -0.79 9.32 -1.96
CA HIS A 269 0.64 9.22 -1.72
C HIS A 269 1.19 10.57 -1.28
N SER A 270 1.97 10.58 -0.19
CA SER A 270 2.59 11.80 0.33
C SER A 270 3.73 12.30 -0.55
N THR A 271 4.35 11.44 -1.34
CA THR A 271 5.47 11.77 -2.24
C THR A 271 5.28 11.11 -3.60
N LEU A 272 5.80 11.75 -4.66
CA LEU A 272 5.79 11.17 -6.00
C LEU A 272 6.66 9.90 -6.09
N ALA A 273 7.71 9.81 -5.26
CA ALA A 273 8.55 8.61 -5.17
C ALA A 273 7.74 7.33 -4.88
N MET A 274 6.65 7.44 -4.08
CA MET A 274 5.76 6.29 -3.83
C MET A 274 4.98 5.89 -5.09
N THR A 275 4.69 6.82 -5.97
CA THR A 275 3.98 6.58 -7.23
C THR A 275 4.95 6.08 -8.31
N LYS A 276 6.24 6.49 -8.26
CA LYS A 276 7.28 6.08 -9.20
C LYS A 276 7.40 4.55 -9.32
N HIS A 277 7.16 3.79 -8.26
CA HIS A 277 7.15 2.32 -8.32
C HIS A 277 6.10 1.74 -9.28
N TYR A 278 5.07 2.52 -9.65
CA TYR A 278 4.08 2.12 -10.66
C TYR A 278 4.43 2.66 -12.04
N CYS A 279 5.34 3.65 -12.11
CA CYS A 279 5.81 4.25 -13.35
C CYS A 279 7.00 3.49 -13.96
N ALA A 280 7.37 2.31 -13.42
CA ALA A 280 8.33 1.42 -14.06
C ALA A 280 7.71 0.91 -15.36
N ILE A 281 7.81 1.74 -16.41
CA ILE A 281 7.29 1.49 -17.74
C ILE A 281 8.34 0.63 -18.44
N TYR A 282 7.92 -0.54 -18.92
CA TYR A 282 8.75 -1.34 -19.82
C TYR A 282 8.77 -0.70 -21.20
N ASP A 283 9.81 -0.92 -22.00
CA ASP A 283 9.93 -0.40 -23.36
C ASP A 283 8.68 -0.74 -24.22
N ALA A 284 8.09 -1.93 -24.01
CA ALA A 284 6.85 -2.35 -24.67
C ALA A 284 5.63 -1.51 -24.26
N ASP A 285 5.61 -0.98 -23.03
CA ASP A 285 4.52 -0.12 -22.54
C ASP A 285 4.65 1.33 -23.06
N LEU A 286 5.89 1.78 -23.39
CA LEU A 286 6.12 3.12 -23.96
C LEU A 286 5.48 3.31 -25.33
N THR A 287 5.43 2.25 -26.13
CA THR A 287 4.84 2.29 -27.47
C THR A 287 3.30 2.21 -27.43
N LYS A 288 2.75 1.69 -26.35
CA LYS A 288 1.32 1.53 -26.18
C LYS A 288 0.64 2.89 -26.04
N ASN A 289 -0.29 3.18 -26.92
CA ASN A 289 -1.03 4.45 -26.95
C ASN A 289 -0.17 5.70 -27.23
N TYR A 290 1.07 5.57 -27.75
CA TYR A 290 1.95 6.71 -27.98
C TYR A 290 1.31 7.78 -28.88
N ASP A 291 0.50 7.38 -29.87
CA ASP A 291 -0.19 8.31 -30.76
C ASP A 291 -1.19 9.23 -30.01
N ASN A 292 -1.75 8.77 -28.88
CA ASN A 292 -2.62 9.58 -28.04
C ASN A 292 -1.86 10.69 -27.29
N PHE A 293 -0.54 10.55 -27.14
CA PHE A 293 0.32 11.48 -26.40
C PHE A 293 1.29 12.24 -27.30
N SER A 294 1.42 11.80 -28.58
CA SER A 294 2.30 12.46 -29.54
C SER A 294 1.73 13.80 -30.00
N PRO A 295 2.39 14.94 -29.72
CA PRO A 295 1.93 16.23 -30.25
C PRO A 295 1.83 16.20 -31.78
N LEU A 296 2.74 15.50 -32.46
CA LEU A 296 2.72 15.38 -33.92
C LEU A 296 1.48 14.64 -34.41
N ALA A 297 1.08 13.54 -33.75
CA ALA A 297 -0.10 12.77 -34.14
C ALA A 297 -1.36 13.63 -33.96
N GLN A 298 -1.50 14.36 -32.85
CA GLN A 298 -2.63 15.24 -32.58
C GLN A 298 -2.70 16.42 -33.54
N MET A 299 -1.55 17.01 -33.94
CA MET A 299 -1.52 18.11 -34.91
C MET A 299 -1.81 17.66 -36.33
N LYS A 300 -1.50 16.40 -36.72
CA LYS A 300 -1.74 15.87 -38.03
C LYS A 300 -3.12 15.25 -38.25
N ALA A 301 -3.89 15.03 -37.20
CA ALA A 301 -5.26 14.52 -37.31
C ALA A 301 -6.21 15.42 -38.11
N GLY A 302 -5.78 16.64 -38.48
CA GLY A 302 -6.52 17.59 -39.31
C GLY A 302 -5.86 17.98 -40.63
N SER A 303 -4.77 17.32 -41.06
CA SER A 303 -4.07 17.78 -42.27
C SER A 303 -4.61 17.16 -43.55
N GLU A 304 -5.05 18.02 -44.44
CA GLU A 304 -5.51 17.70 -45.79
C GLU A 304 -4.39 17.09 -46.65
N LYS A 305 -4.82 16.24 -47.60
CA LYS A 305 -3.95 15.62 -48.59
C LYS A 305 -3.15 16.67 -49.38
N ILE A 306 -1.84 16.50 -49.43
CA ILE A 306 -0.99 17.27 -50.35
C ILE A 306 -1.41 16.99 -51.76
N LYS A 307 -1.95 18.01 -52.50
CA LYS A 307 -2.19 17.91 -53.92
C LYS A 307 -0.83 17.95 -54.64
N MET A 308 -0.43 16.84 -55.22
CA MET A 308 0.71 16.86 -56.16
C MET A 308 0.30 17.64 -57.37
N SER A 309 0.95 18.78 -57.66
CA SER A 309 0.73 19.52 -58.87
C SER A 309 1.32 18.71 -60.02
N ASP A 310 0.47 18.31 -60.93
CA ASP A 310 0.84 17.69 -62.19
C ASP A 310 1.53 18.76 -63.06
N LYS A 311 2.85 18.77 -63.09
CA LYS A 311 3.59 19.52 -64.12
C LYS A 311 3.78 18.60 -65.32
N ARG A 312 2.74 18.57 -66.17
CA ARG A 312 2.95 18.22 -67.56
C ARG A 312 3.36 19.48 -68.30
N ARG A 313 4.56 19.49 -68.82
CA ARG A 313 5.01 20.05 -70.08
C ARG A 313 6.06 19.18 -70.69
#